data_82ff88858f0db83d21067f2249d96cdc
#
_entry.id   82ff88858f0db83d21067f2249d96cdc
#
_cell.length_a   1.000
_cell.length_b   1.000
_cell.length_c   1.000
_cell.angle_alpha   90.00
_cell.angle_beta   90.00
_cell.angle_gamma   90.00
#
_symmetry.space_group_name_H-M   'P 1'
#
loop_
_entity.id
_entity.type
_entity.pdbx_description
1 polymer ?
#
loop_
_entity_poly.entity_id
_entity_poly.type
_entity_poly.pdbx_seq_one_letter_code
_entity_poly.pdbx_strand_id
1 'polypeptide(L)'
;MSLQKASKAADSGWRETVKIVVHALILAMIVRIFFYQPFNIPSGSMKQTLLVGDYLFVSKLSYGYSRYSFPWGIIPFKGRVFAGEPKRGDVVVFKLPRDNSTDFIKRVIGLPGDEISVRAGALYINGQAVPKVRKGDFISPEEDRPIPRFEETLPNGVKYYVLDSVPNGQFDNVGPYKVPAGHYFMMGDNRDNSTDSREQSPRYGVGFVPYDNLVGRAEIIFFSAAVDNPSAFRLTSPWTWPMDIRWGRIFNLVR
;
A
#
# COMPACT_ATOMS: atom_id res chain seq x y z
N MET A 1 0.94 -16.47 59.76
CA MET A 1 2.16 -16.29 58.93
C MET A 1 1.96 -16.69 57.45
N SER A 2 0.89 -17.36 57.03
CA SER A 2 0.66 -17.86 55.66
C SER A 2 0.02 -16.85 54.71
N LEU A 3 -0.86 -16.00 55.17
CA LEU A 3 -1.61 -15.03 54.33
C LEU A 3 -0.74 -13.87 53.80
N GLN A 4 0.24 -13.40 54.57
CA GLN A 4 1.18 -12.35 54.14
C GLN A 4 2.17 -12.84 53.07
N LYS A 5 2.51 -14.15 53.01
CA LYS A 5 3.39 -14.70 51.99
C LYS A 5 2.68 -14.88 50.64
N ALA A 6 1.36 -15.17 50.67
CA ALA A 6 0.54 -15.32 49.48
C ALA A 6 0.31 -13.94 48.79
N SER A 7 0.06 -12.87 49.56
CA SER A 7 -0.14 -11.53 49.02
C SER A 7 1.14 -10.95 48.42
N LYS A 8 2.32 -11.20 48.97
CA LYS A 8 3.60 -10.78 48.44
C LYS A 8 3.98 -11.53 47.16
N ALA A 9 3.60 -12.80 47.02
CA ALA A 9 3.81 -13.58 45.82
C ALA A 9 2.90 -13.14 44.65
N ALA A 10 1.65 -12.81 44.97
CA ALA A 10 0.70 -12.28 43.96
C ALA A 10 1.11 -10.87 43.48
N ASP A 11 1.63 -10.03 44.36
CA ASP A 11 2.10 -8.67 44.04
C ASP A 11 3.39 -8.69 43.21
N SER A 12 4.28 -9.69 43.42
CA SER A 12 5.47 -9.89 42.58
C SER A 12 5.10 -10.39 41.19
N GLY A 13 4.13 -11.29 41.06
CA GLY A 13 3.67 -11.81 39.76
C GLY A 13 3.02 -10.74 38.89
N TRP A 14 2.18 -9.86 39.48
CA TRP A 14 1.59 -8.73 38.76
C TRP A 14 2.64 -7.75 38.24
N ARG A 15 3.60 -7.39 39.08
CA ARG A 15 4.69 -6.48 38.69
C ARG A 15 5.56 -7.04 37.56
N GLU A 16 5.86 -8.34 37.60
CA GLU A 16 6.58 -9.03 36.52
C GLU A 16 5.78 -9.00 35.22
N THR A 17 4.47 -9.31 35.26
CA THR A 17 3.59 -9.24 34.10
C THR A 17 3.55 -7.84 33.50
N VAL A 18 3.40 -6.81 34.34
CA VAL A 18 3.40 -5.40 33.89
C VAL A 18 4.74 -5.03 33.22
N LYS A 19 5.88 -5.44 33.82
CA LYS A 19 7.20 -5.22 33.19
C LYS A 19 7.28 -5.87 31.80
N ILE A 20 6.88 -7.12 31.67
CA ILE A 20 6.89 -7.83 30.39
C ILE A 20 6.04 -7.09 29.35
N VAL A 21 4.81 -6.71 29.72
CA VAL A 21 3.92 -5.95 28.83
C VAL A 21 4.53 -4.61 28.43
N VAL A 22 5.11 -3.86 29.38
CA VAL A 22 5.76 -2.57 29.08
C VAL A 22 6.94 -2.76 28.14
N HIS A 23 7.81 -3.77 28.36
CA HIS A 23 8.93 -4.03 27.46
C HIS A 23 8.44 -4.45 26.06
N ALA A 24 7.41 -5.29 25.98
CA ALA A 24 6.82 -5.68 24.70
C ALA A 24 6.26 -4.49 23.92
N LEU A 25 5.55 -3.57 24.62
CA LEU A 25 5.02 -2.34 24.01
C LEU A 25 6.14 -1.39 23.56
N ILE A 26 7.20 -1.24 24.34
CA ILE A 26 8.38 -0.45 23.95
C ILE A 26 9.03 -1.04 22.70
N LEU A 27 9.25 -2.36 22.68
CA LEU A 27 9.84 -3.03 21.52
C LEU A 27 8.95 -2.89 20.28
N ALA A 28 7.64 -3.11 20.41
CA ALA A 28 6.68 -2.93 19.34
C ALA A 28 6.68 -1.48 18.81
N MET A 29 6.79 -0.49 19.71
CA MET A 29 6.90 0.92 19.35
C MET A 29 8.19 1.23 18.59
N ILE A 30 9.32 0.69 19.01
CA ILE A 30 10.61 0.82 18.31
C ILE A 30 10.51 0.24 16.90
N VAL A 31 9.97 -0.99 16.77
CA VAL A 31 9.77 -1.63 15.46
C VAL A 31 8.86 -0.77 14.57
N ARG A 32 7.73 -0.29 15.09
CA ARG A 32 6.77 0.54 14.35
C ARG A 32 7.35 1.89 13.92
N ILE A 33 8.17 2.51 14.75
CA ILE A 33 8.75 3.83 14.45
C ILE A 33 9.88 3.71 13.42
N PHE A 34 10.77 2.73 13.59
CA PHE A 34 12.02 2.67 12.86
C PHE A 34 12.07 1.65 11.72
N PHE A 35 11.21 0.63 11.71
CA PHE A 35 11.35 -0.45 10.74
C PHE A 35 10.11 -0.63 9.88
N TYR A 36 9.04 -1.14 10.46
CA TYR A 36 7.85 -1.55 9.74
C TYR A 36 6.59 -0.93 10.33
N GLN A 37 5.79 -0.35 9.49
CA GLN A 37 4.48 0.16 9.87
C GLN A 37 3.38 -0.71 9.26
N PRO A 38 2.41 -1.20 10.08
CA PRO A 38 1.26 -1.90 9.56
C PRO A 38 0.30 -0.91 8.89
N PHE A 39 -0.25 -1.32 7.73
CA PHE A 39 -1.29 -0.62 7.00
C PHE A 39 -2.40 -1.60 6.61
N ASN A 40 -3.64 -1.12 6.59
CA ASN A 40 -4.77 -1.83 6.01
C ASN A 40 -5.14 -1.26 4.65
N ILE A 41 -5.72 -2.08 3.79
CA ILE A 41 -6.16 -1.69 2.45
C ILE A 41 -7.68 -1.48 2.45
N PRO A 42 -8.15 -0.22 2.42
CA PRO A 42 -9.58 0.08 2.46
C PRO A 42 -10.21 0.23 1.07
N SER A 43 -9.43 0.25 -0.01
CA SER A 43 -9.91 0.54 -1.36
C SER A 43 -9.43 -0.46 -2.40
N GLY A 44 -10.21 -0.63 -3.48
CA GLY A 44 -9.91 -1.54 -4.57
C GLY A 44 -8.94 -1.00 -5.63
N SER A 45 -8.30 0.16 -5.44
CA SER A 45 -7.47 0.79 -6.49
C SER A 45 -6.19 0.02 -6.85
N MET A 46 -5.77 -0.90 -5.99
CA MET A 46 -4.66 -1.83 -6.20
C MET A 46 -5.13 -3.28 -6.37
N LYS A 47 -6.44 -3.51 -6.63
CA LYS A 47 -6.98 -4.85 -6.88
C LYS A 47 -6.15 -5.56 -7.94
N GLN A 48 -6.09 -6.85 -7.82
CA GLN A 48 -5.17 -7.83 -8.33
C GLN A 48 -3.92 -7.97 -7.45
N THR A 49 -3.21 -6.92 -7.11
CA THR A 49 -2.04 -6.98 -6.23
C THR A 49 -2.46 -6.97 -4.76
N LEU A 50 -3.28 -6.01 -4.38
CA LEU A 50 -3.81 -5.87 -3.02
C LEU A 50 -5.34 -5.84 -3.04
N LEU A 51 -5.95 -6.61 -2.14
CA LEU A 51 -7.40 -6.67 -1.98
C LEU A 51 -7.84 -5.83 -0.79
N VAL A 52 -9.09 -5.36 -0.83
CA VAL A 52 -9.70 -4.72 0.35
C VAL A 52 -9.71 -5.72 1.50
N GLY A 53 -9.26 -5.28 2.69
CA GLY A 53 -9.09 -6.15 3.86
C GLY A 53 -7.73 -6.85 3.97
N ASP A 54 -6.79 -6.57 3.05
CA ASP A 54 -5.38 -6.92 3.26
C ASP A 54 -4.76 -6.01 4.32
N TYR A 55 -3.93 -6.59 5.18
CA TYR A 55 -3.08 -5.88 6.13
C TYR A 55 -1.63 -6.20 5.78
N LEU A 56 -0.82 -5.17 5.60
CA LEU A 56 0.54 -5.31 5.12
C LEU A 56 1.55 -4.56 5.98
N PHE A 57 2.79 -5.01 5.97
CA PHE A 57 3.92 -4.29 6.51
C PHE A 57 4.58 -3.42 5.45
N VAL A 58 4.76 -2.15 5.80
CA VAL A 58 5.44 -1.14 4.98
C VAL A 58 6.80 -0.86 5.59
N SER A 59 7.86 -1.10 4.82
CA SER A 59 9.24 -0.83 5.23
C SER A 59 9.57 0.65 5.08
N LYS A 60 9.93 1.30 6.18
CA LYS A 60 10.45 2.67 6.18
C LYS A 60 11.91 2.73 5.75
N LEU A 61 12.66 1.66 6.01
CA LEU A 61 14.07 1.55 5.64
C LEU A 61 14.30 1.63 4.13
N SER A 62 13.33 1.22 3.32
CA SER A 62 13.46 1.18 1.86
C SER A 62 13.74 2.55 1.26
N TYR A 63 13.19 3.62 1.86
CA TYR A 63 13.38 4.98 1.36
C TYR A 63 13.96 5.93 2.40
N GLY A 64 14.32 5.44 3.59
CA GLY A 64 14.76 6.27 4.71
C GLY A 64 13.63 7.05 5.38
N TYR A 65 13.98 7.94 6.28
CA TYR A 65 13.04 8.64 7.14
C TYR A 65 12.78 10.06 6.68
N SER A 66 11.52 10.40 6.49
CA SER A 66 11.04 11.77 6.36
C SER A 66 10.22 12.17 7.58
N ARG A 67 9.75 13.40 7.64
CA ARG A 67 8.82 13.84 8.70
C ARG A 67 7.58 12.95 8.83
N TYR A 68 7.14 12.31 7.75
CA TYR A 68 5.98 11.41 7.74
C TYR A 68 6.27 9.99 8.22
N SER A 69 7.55 9.67 8.45
CA SER A 69 7.94 8.38 9.02
C SER A 69 7.66 8.27 10.52
N PHE A 70 7.45 9.40 11.19
CA PHE A 70 7.20 9.46 12.63
C PHE A 70 5.72 9.69 12.93
N PRO A 71 5.18 9.09 14.02
CA PRO A 71 3.82 9.32 14.45
C PRO A 71 3.54 10.83 14.62
N TRP A 72 2.39 11.28 14.08
CA TRP A 72 1.93 12.67 14.15
C TRP A 72 2.88 13.73 13.60
N GLY A 73 3.94 13.35 12.86
CA GLY A 73 4.89 14.31 12.30
C GLY A 73 5.64 15.15 13.36
N ILE A 74 5.84 14.60 14.56
CA ILE A 74 6.40 15.29 15.74
C ILE A 74 7.80 15.86 15.45
N ILE A 75 8.57 15.25 14.53
CA ILE A 75 9.94 15.70 14.23
C ILE A 75 9.89 16.56 12.97
N PRO A 76 9.97 17.91 13.10
CA PRO A 76 9.90 18.82 11.98
C PRO A 76 11.26 18.96 11.31
N PHE A 77 11.61 18.06 10.39
CA PHE A 77 12.77 18.24 9.53
C PHE A 77 12.36 18.20 8.05
N LYS A 78 13.19 18.80 7.20
CA LYS A 78 13.02 18.78 5.74
C LYS A 78 13.92 17.72 5.13
N GLY A 79 13.44 17.09 4.05
CA GLY A 79 14.20 16.06 3.34
C GLY A 79 14.15 14.69 4.03
N ARG A 80 15.13 13.83 3.74
CA ARG A 80 15.19 12.45 4.22
C ARG A 80 16.55 12.10 4.78
N VAL A 81 16.53 11.26 5.83
CA VAL A 81 17.72 10.66 6.45
C VAL A 81 17.82 9.21 5.99
N PHE A 82 19.02 8.73 5.64
CA PHE A 82 19.26 7.40 5.07
C PHE A 82 18.44 7.15 3.80
N ALA A 83 18.44 8.10 2.88
CA ALA A 83 17.63 8.11 1.67
C ALA A 83 17.95 6.92 0.76
N GLY A 84 16.93 6.14 0.43
CA GLY A 84 16.94 5.09 -0.59
C GLY A 84 16.06 5.50 -1.77
N GLU A 85 16.48 5.20 -2.99
CA GLU A 85 15.71 5.60 -4.18
C GLU A 85 14.59 4.60 -4.49
N PRO A 86 13.35 5.08 -4.68
CA PRO A 86 12.25 4.28 -5.20
C PRO A 86 12.57 3.73 -6.59
N LYS A 87 12.25 2.47 -6.80
CA LYS A 87 12.44 1.81 -8.09
C LYS A 87 11.11 1.73 -8.83
N ARG A 88 11.18 1.78 -10.15
CA ARG A 88 10.01 1.54 -10.99
C ARG A 88 9.45 0.14 -10.72
N GLY A 89 8.15 0.08 -10.44
CA GLY A 89 7.46 -1.14 -10.06
C GLY A 89 7.25 -1.31 -8.55
N ASP A 90 7.94 -0.55 -7.68
CA ASP A 90 7.70 -0.58 -6.23
C ASP A 90 6.24 -0.20 -5.91
N VAL A 91 5.62 -0.94 -5.01
CA VAL A 91 4.31 -0.56 -4.43
C VAL A 91 4.57 0.25 -3.16
N VAL A 92 4.11 1.49 -3.15
CA VAL A 92 4.52 2.51 -2.17
C VAL A 92 3.33 3.11 -1.45
N VAL A 93 3.45 3.23 -0.13
CA VAL A 93 2.56 4.07 0.68
C VAL A 93 3.14 5.47 0.75
N PHE A 94 2.30 6.47 0.51
CA PHE A 94 2.68 7.88 0.54
C PHE A 94 1.56 8.76 1.07
N LYS A 95 1.91 9.93 1.58
CA LYS A 95 0.96 10.97 1.93
C LYS A 95 0.50 11.69 0.67
N LEU A 96 -0.83 11.82 0.51
CA LEU A 96 -1.42 12.53 -0.63
C LEU A 96 -0.89 13.98 -0.68
N PRO A 97 -0.28 14.43 -1.80
CA PRO A 97 0.37 15.74 -1.86
C PRO A 97 -0.57 16.92 -1.56
N ARG A 98 -1.84 16.76 -1.91
CA ARG A 98 -2.87 17.79 -1.73
C ARG A 98 -3.12 18.17 -0.27
N ASP A 99 -3.10 17.19 0.65
CA ASP A 99 -3.45 17.40 2.06
C ASP A 99 -2.33 17.01 3.04
N ASN A 100 -1.34 16.26 2.57
CA ASN A 100 -0.21 15.74 3.36
C ASN A 100 -0.62 14.94 4.60
N SER A 101 -1.84 14.43 4.64
CA SER A 101 -2.40 13.70 5.77
C SER A 101 -2.96 12.33 5.39
N THR A 102 -3.64 12.24 4.25
CA THR A 102 -4.26 10.99 3.78
C THR A 102 -3.23 10.02 3.23
N ASP A 103 -3.28 8.77 3.68
CA ASP A 103 -2.41 7.71 3.15
C ASP A 103 -2.98 7.13 1.87
N PHE A 104 -2.14 7.05 0.84
CA PHE A 104 -2.41 6.40 -0.44
C PHE A 104 -1.41 5.29 -0.67
N ILE A 105 -1.82 4.26 -1.41
CA ILE A 105 -0.94 3.20 -1.87
C ILE A 105 -1.08 3.03 -3.38
N LYS A 106 0.04 3.10 -4.11
CA LYS A 106 0.11 2.97 -5.56
C LYS A 106 1.44 2.36 -5.99
N ARG A 107 1.53 2.01 -7.27
CA ARG A 107 2.76 1.55 -7.91
C ARG A 107 3.53 2.71 -8.54
N VAL A 108 4.85 2.72 -8.34
CA VAL A 108 5.75 3.67 -8.99
C VAL A 108 5.87 3.30 -10.48
N ILE A 109 5.40 4.17 -11.34
CA ILE A 109 5.46 4.00 -12.80
C ILE A 109 6.50 4.94 -13.42
N GLY A 110 6.50 6.21 -13.07
CA GLY A 110 7.44 7.21 -13.58
C GLY A 110 8.44 7.65 -12.51
N LEU A 111 9.70 7.72 -12.91
CA LEU A 111 10.81 8.25 -12.11
C LEU A 111 11.08 9.72 -12.52
N PRO A 112 11.83 10.50 -11.71
CA PRO A 112 12.21 11.86 -12.06
C PRO A 112 12.81 11.94 -13.47
N GLY A 113 12.28 12.84 -14.32
CA GLY A 113 12.71 13.04 -15.69
C GLY A 113 11.99 12.21 -16.74
N ASP A 114 11.23 11.18 -16.36
CA ASP A 114 10.43 10.40 -17.31
C ASP A 114 9.30 11.20 -17.94
N GLU A 115 8.92 10.80 -19.13
CA GLU A 115 7.70 11.22 -19.80
C GLU A 115 6.70 10.07 -19.83
N ILE A 116 5.53 10.26 -19.22
CA ILE A 116 4.49 9.24 -19.08
C ILE A 116 3.26 9.66 -19.93
N SER A 117 2.74 8.73 -20.72
CA SER A 117 1.44 8.90 -21.38
C SER A 117 0.68 7.59 -21.43
N VAL A 118 -0.63 7.68 -21.55
CA VAL A 118 -1.51 6.54 -21.80
C VAL A 118 -2.25 6.82 -23.11
N ARG A 119 -2.29 5.85 -24.01
CA ARG A 119 -2.96 5.94 -25.32
C ARG A 119 -3.75 4.68 -25.55
N ALA A 120 -5.04 4.80 -25.73
CA ALA A 120 -5.97 3.66 -25.85
C ALA A 120 -5.74 2.61 -24.75
N GLY A 121 -5.55 3.03 -23.49
CA GLY A 121 -5.30 2.17 -22.34
C GLY A 121 -3.90 1.52 -22.27
N ALA A 122 -3.02 1.79 -23.25
CA ALA A 122 -1.64 1.33 -23.22
C ALA A 122 -0.71 2.39 -22.60
N LEU A 123 0.09 1.96 -21.62
CA LEU A 123 1.09 2.82 -20.95
C LEU A 123 2.31 3.02 -21.85
N TYR A 124 2.78 4.26 -21.93
CA TYR A 124 4.02 4.64 -22.59
C TYR A 124 4.96 5.32 -21.61
N ILE A 125 6.22 4.95 -21.62
CA ILE A 125 7.29 5.56 -20.81
C ILE A 125 8.40 6.00 -21.78
N ASN A 126 8.71 7.30 -21.79
CA ASN A 126 9.71 7.91 -22.67
C ASN A 126 9.46 7.56 -24.16
N GLY A 127 8.19 7.59 -24.57
CA GLY A 127 7.75 7.31 -25.93
C GLY A 127 7.69 5.82 -26.29
N GLN A 128 8.15 4.91 -25.42
CA GLN A 128 8.12 3.46 -25.64
C GLN A 128 6.89 2.84 -24.98
N ALA A 129 6.15 2.03 -25.72
CA ALA A 129 5.01 1.29 -25.22
C ALA A 129 5.46 0.22 -24.20
N VAL A 130 4.81 0.18 -23.04
CA VAL A 130 4.97 -0.90 -22.06
C VAL A 130 4.20 -2.12 -22.58
N PRO A 131 4.86 -3.28 -22.78
CA PRO A 131 4.19 -4.50 -23.19
C PRO A 131 3.04 -4.86 -22.23
N LYS A 132 1.84 -5.03 -22.78
CA LYS A 132 0.60 -5.35 -22.05
C LYS A 132 -0.03 -6.60 -22.70
N VAL A 133 -0.06 -7.71 -21.98
CA VAL A 133 -0.50 -9.02 -22.48
C VAL A 133 -1.71 -9.49 -21.69
N ARG A 134 -2.81 -9.85 -22.39
CA ARG A 134 -4.02 -10.41 -21.79
C ARG A 134 -3.72 -11.74 -21.07
N LYS A 135 -4.15 -11.86 -19.79
CA LYS A 135 -3.92 -13.04 -18.93
C LYS A 135 -5.23 -13.61 -18.34
N GLY A 136 -6.29 -13.59 -19.12
CA GLY A 136 -7.60 -14.06 -18.67
C GLY A 136 -8.34 -13.00 -17.89
N ASP A 137 -9.22 -13.42 -16.97
CA ASP A 137 -10.05 -12.53 -16.17
C ASP A 137 -9.72 -12.64 -14.68
N PHE A 138 -9.89 -11.54 -13.98
CA PHE A 138 -9.97 -11.51 -12.53
C PHE A 138 -11.42 -11.80 -12.13
N ILE A 139 -11.60 -12.84 -11.33
CA ILE A 139 -12.90 -13.25 -10.80
C ILE A 139 -12.83 -13.10 -9.29
N SER A 140 -13.77 -12.38 -8.71
CA SER A 140 -13.88 -12.18 -7.27
C SER A 140 -15.34 -12.21 -6.87
N PRO A 141 -15.69 -12.77 -5.69
CA PRO A 141 -17.06 -12.76 -5.17
C PRO A 141 -17.65 -11.36 -4.98
N GLU A 142 -16.80 -10.36 -4.88
CA GLU A 142 -17.17 -8.95 -4.68
C GLU A 142 -17.45 -8.22 -6.01
N GLU A 143 -17.17 -8.85 -7.14
CA GLU A 143 -17.38 -8.25 -8.47
C GLU A 143 -18.56 -8.92 -9.17
N ASP A 144 -19.48 -8.11 -9.69
CA ASP A 144 -20.68 -8.60 -10.40
C ASP A 144 -20.35 -9.33 -11.72
N ARG A 145 -19.15 -9.07 -12.25
CA ARG A 145 -18.67 -9.63 -13.52
C ARG A 145 -17.15 -9.83 -13.53
N PRO A 146 -16.64 -10.77 -14.32
CA PRO A 146 -15.21 -10.94 -14.55
C PRO A 146 -14.57 -9.66 -15.11
N ILE A 147 -13.42 -9.25 -14.54
CA ILE A 147 -12.67 -8.07 -14.97
C ILE A 147 -11.48 -8.49 -15.82
N PRO A 148 -11.31 -7.91 -17.03
CA PRO A 148 -10.15 -8.15 -17.86
C PRO A 148 -8.83 -7.90 -17.12
N ARG A 149 -7.95 -8.92 -17.09
CA ARG A 149 -6.63 -8.86 -16.47
C ARG A 149 -5.53 -8.93 -17.51
N PHE A 150 -4.55 -8.07 -17.34
CA PHE A 150 -3.38 -8.00 -18.22
C PHE A 150 -2.10 -8.05 -17.39
N GLU A 151 -1.02 -8.57 -17.99
CA GLU A 151 0.33 -8.49 -17.44
C GLU A 151 1.06 -7.37 -18.17
N GLU A 152 1.58 -6.40 -17.43
CA GLU A 152 2.48 -5.38 -17.94
C GLU A 152 3.93 -5.70 -17.57
N THR A 153 4.85 -5.37 -18.48
CA THR A 153 6.30 -5.54 -18.27
C THR A 153 6.98 -4.19 -18.38
N LEU A 154 7.43 -3.66 -17.24
CA LEU A 154 8.14 -2.37 -17.18
C LEU A 154 9.52 -2.43 -17.82
N PRO A 155 10.13 -1.29 -18.22
CA PRO A 155 11.45 -1.26 -18.86
C PRO A 155 12.59 -1.91 -18.06
N ASN A 156 12.45 -1.98 -16.75
CA ASN A 156 13.41 -2.66 -15.85
C ASN A 156 13.12 -4.16 -15.68
N GLY A 157 12.19 -4.73 -16.46
CA GLY A 157 11.83 -6.16 -16.44
C GLY A 157 10.82 -6.56 -15.35
N VAL A 158 10.38 -5.65 -14.49
CA VAL A 158 9.35 -5.92 -13.47
C VAL A 158 8.03 -6.22 -14.18
N LYS A 159 7.41 -7.35 -13.82
CA LYS A 159 6.11 -7.79 -14.32
C LYS A 159 5.08 -7.70 -13.20
N TYR A 160 3.90 -7.22 -13.52
CA TYR A 160 2.78 -7.14 -12.60
C TYR A 160 1.46 -7.19 -13.36
N TYR A 161 0.38 -7.50 -12.63
CA TYR A 161 -0.94 -7.57 -13.22
C TYR A 161 -1.71 -6.26 -13.03
N VAL A 162 -2.48 -5.89 -14.05
CA VAL A 162 -3.40 -4.77 -14.02
C VAL A 162 -4.80 -5.22 -14.40
N LEU A 163 -5.80 -4.57 -13.83
CA LEU A 163 -7.20 -4.68 -14.22
C LEU A 163 -7.56 -3.46 -15.06
N ASP A 164 -8.18 -3.72 -16.22
CA ASP A 164 -8.57 -2.69 -17.17
C ASP A 164 -9.86 -3.17 -17.84
N SER A 165 -10.97 -2.58 -17.42
CA SER A 165 -12.32 -3.10 -17.67
C SER A 165 -13.14 -2.22 -18.59
N VAL A 166 -12.81 -0.93 -18.71
CA VAL A 166 -13.61 0.07 -19.44
C VAL A 166 -12.85 0.55 -20.66
N PRO A 167 -13.15 0.03 -21.87
CA PRO A 167 -12.56 0.55 -23.10
C PRO A 167 -12.84 2.05 -23.26
N ASN A 168 -11.81 2.83 -23.55
CA ASN A 168 -11.87 4.31 -23.62
C ASN A 168 -12.31 4.95 -22.28
N GLY A 169 -11.83 4.41 -21.17
CA GLY A 169 -12.03 4.97 -19.85
C GLY A 169 -11.45 6.39 -19.72
N GLN A 170 -11.78 7.06 -18.63
CA GLN A 170 -11.40 8.47 -18.39
C GLN A 170 -9.89 8.73 -18.52
N PHE A 171 -9.05 7.75 -18.15
CA PHE A 171 -7.60 7.87 -18.14
C PHE A 171 -6.89 7.05 -19.22
N ASP A 172 -7.62 6.57 -20.23
CA ASP A 172 -7.06 5.79 -21.34
C ASP A 172 -6.33 6.63 -22.38
N ASN A 173 -6.58 7.93 -22.41
CA ASN A 173 -5.94 8.88 -23.33
C ASN A 173 -5.53 10.13 -22.58
N VAL A 174 -4.37 10.09 -21.92
CA VAL A 174 -3.86 11.18 -21.09
C VAL A 174 -2.35 11.37 -21.21
N GLY A 175 -1.88 12.57 -20.89
CA GLY A 175 -0.47 12.96 -20.98
C GLY A 175 -0.15 13.63 -22.32
N PRO A 176 1.14 13.82 -22.68
CA PRO A 176 2.31 13.40 -21.92
C PRO A 176 2.52 14.19 -20.62
N TYR A 177 2.96 13.50 -19.57
CA TYR A 177 3.31 14.07 -18.28
C TYR A 177 4.81 13.96 -18.06
N LYS A 178 5.53 15.09 -17.99
CA LYS A 178 6.95 15.12 -17.64
C LYS A 178 7.11 15.11 -16.12
N VAL A 179 7.67 14.04 -15.58
CA VAL A 179 7.87 13.88 -14.12
C VAL A 179 8.94 14.87 -13.64
N PRO A 180 8.63 15.80 -12.72
CA PRO A 180 9.61 16.77 -12.22
C PRO A 180 10.72 16.11 -11.39
N ALA A 181 11.86 16.78 -11.24
CA ALA A 181 12.91 16.35 -10.32
C ALA A 181 12.36 16.20 -8.90
N GLY A 182 12.77 15.12 -8.21
CA GLY A 182 12.34 14.80 -6.86
C GLY A 182 10.86 14.37 -6.72
N HIS A 183 10.18 14.05 -7.84
CA HIS A 183 8.80 13.58 -7.86
C HIS A 183 8.69 12.23 -8.56
N TYR A 184 7.59 11.55 -8.30
CA TYR A 184 7.27 10.23 -8.88
C TYR A 184 5.86 10.24 -9.46
N PHE A 185 5.66 9.45 -10.52
CA PHE A 185 4.36 9.22 -11.12
C PHE A 185 3.83 7.87 -10.67
N MET A 186 2.70 7.88 -9.98
CA MET A 186 2.10 6.73 -9.34
C MET A 186 0.85 6.29 -10.09
N MET A 187 0.65 4.99 -10.29
CA MET A 187 -0.60 4.45 -10.86
C MET A 187 -1.13 3.31 -10.00
N GLY A 188 -2.46 3.18 -9.99
CA GLY A 188 -3.12 2.00 -9.43
C GLY A 188 -3.09 0.82 -10.39
N ASP A 189 -3.04 -0.39 -9.85
CA ASP A 189 -3.09 -1.63 -10.64
C ASP A 189 -4.51 -1.90 -11.15
N ASN A 190 -5.55 -1.38 -10.48
CA ASN A 190 -6.93 -1.34 -10.98
C ASN A 190 -7.16 -0.02 -11.73
N ARG A 191 -6.85 -0.03 -13.03
CA ARG A 191 -6.70 1.14 -13.88
C ARG A 191 -7.91 2.07 -13.91
N ASP A 192 -9.09 1.49 -14.04
CA ASP A 192 -10.34 2.25 -14.13
C ASP A 192 -10.90 2.65 -12.75
N ASN A 193 -10.45 2.00 -11.70
CA ASN A 193 -10.89 2.26 -10.33
C ASN A 193 -9.75 2.81 -9.46
N SER A 194 -8.99 3.78 -10.01
CA SER A 194 -7.86 4.39 -9.30
C SER A 194 -7.80 5.89 -9.54
N THR A 195 -7.94 6.67 -8.46
CA THR A 195 -7.46 8.05 -8.44
C THR A 195 -5.97 8.02 -8.18
N ASP A 196 -5.17 8.46 -9.16
CA ASP A 196 -3.71 8.39 -9.14
C ASP A 196 -3.06 9.56 -9.89
N SER A 197 -1.78 9.46 -10.23
CA SER A 197 -1.05 10.57 -10.87
C SER A 197 -1.56 10.94 -12.26
N ARG A 198 -2.43 10.15 -12.89
CA ARG A 198 -3.09 10.51 -14.15
C ARG A 198 -4.08 11.65 -13.95
N GLU A 199 -4.65 11.77 -12.76
CA GLU A 199 -5.52 12.87 -12.38
C GLU A 199 -4.68 14.02 -11.80
N GLN A 200 -4.52 15.09 -12.58
CA GLN A 200 -3.69 16.25 -12.25
C GLN A 200 -4.48 17.41 -11.61
N SER A 201 -5.79 17.24 -11.41
CA SER A 201 -6.63 18.28 -10.79
C SER A 201 -6.13 18.62 -9.39
N PRO A 202 -5.87 19.90 -9.06
CA PRO A 202 -5.45 20.30 -7.71
C PRO A 202 -6.48 19.96 -6.63
N ARG A 203 -7.75 19.84 -7.02
CA ARG A 203 -8.86 19.60 -6.08
C ARG A 203 -9.10 18.11 -5.80
N TYR A 204 -8.94 17.25 -6.81
CA TYR A 204 -9.34 15.84 -6.72
C TYR A 204 -8.20 14.87 -7.01
N GLY A 205 -7.17 15.34 -7.70
CA GLY A 205 -6.08 14.52 -8.19
C GLY A 205 -5.02 14.17 -7.14
N VAL A 206 -4.17 13.23 -7.52
CA VAL A 206 -2.94 12.90 -6.82
C VAL A 206 -1.78 13.73 -7.37
N GLY A 207 -1.74 13.93 -8.69
CA GLY A 207 -0.65 14.60 -9.37
C GLY A 207 0.69 13.90 -9.19
N PHE A 208 1.79 14.65 -9.31
CA PHE A 208 3.13 14.14 -9.04
C PHE A 208 3.37 14.04 -7.54
N VAL A 209 3.90 12.91 -7.08
CA VAL A 209 4.15 12.65 -5.66
C VAL A 209 5.58 13.05 -5.30
N PRO A 210 5.78 14.06 -4.42
CA PRO A 210 7.11 14.43 -3.95
C PRO A 210 7.79 13.28 -3.21
N TYR A 211 9.12 13.17 -3.33
CA TYR A 211 9.90 12.17 -2.62
C TYR A 211 9.67 12.21 -1.10
N ASP A 212 9.56 13.39 -0.51
CA ASP A 212 9.34 13.55 0.92
C ASP A 212 8.01 12.98 1.40
N ASN A 213 7.01 12.87 0.53
CA ASN A 213 5.70 12.31 0.85
C ASN A 213 5.69 10.77 0.96
N LEU A 214 6.73 10.09 0.48
CA LEU A 214 6.80 8.64 0.56
C LEU A 214 6.95 8.19 2.02
N VAL A 215 6.10 7.27 2.45
CA VAL A 215 6.15 6.68 3.80
C VAL A 215 7.05 5.45 3.80
N GLY A 216 6.90 4.56 2.81
CA GLY A 216 7.70 3.36 2.68
C GLY A 216 7.19 2.42 1.59
N ARG A 217 7.91 1.32 1.37
CA ARG A 217 7.57 0.28 0.42
C ARG A 217 6.73 -0.81 1.08
N ALA A 218 5.64 -1.22 0.43
CA ALA A 218 4.87 -2.38 0.83
C ALA A 218 5.67 -3.66 0.60
N GLU A 219 5.82 -4.50 1.62
CA GLU A 219 6.70 -5.68 1.55
C GLU A 219 5.91 -6.99 1.59
N ILE A 220 5.08 -7.17 2.60
CA ILE A 220 4.44 -8.45 2.87
C ILE A 220 3.03 -8.25 3.44
N ILE A 221 2.10 -9.09 3.01
CA ILE A 221 0.76 -9.20 3.59
C ILE A 221 0.85 -10.10 4.81
N PHE A 222 0.56 -9.59 6.00
CA PHE A 222 0.60 -10.38 7.24
C PHE A 222 -0.76 -10.91 7.68
N PHE A 223 -1.85 -10.31 7.16
CA PHE A 223 -3.22 -10.76 7.40
C PHE A 223 -4.10 -10.33 6.23
N SER A 224 -5.14 -11.12 5.92
CA SER A 224 -6.11 -10.80 4.89
C SER A 224 -7.49 -11.34 5.26
N ALA A 225 -8.48 -10.45 5.23
CA ALA A 225 -9.86 -10.77 5.57
C ALA A 225 -10.80 -10.26 4.47
N ALA A 226 -11.83 -11.05 4.13
CA ALA A 226 -12.81 -10.74 3.08
C ALA A 226 -13.85 -9.72 3.56
N VAL A 227 -13.41 -8.57 4.06
CA VAL A 227 -14.27 -7.52 4.67
C VAL A 227 -15.17 -6.81 3.64
N ASP A 228 -14.84 -6.89 2.37
CA ASP A 228 -15.62 -6.39 1.24
C ASP A 228 -16.73 -7.36 0.78
N ASN A 229 -16.74 -8.59 1.30
CA ASN A 229 -17.83 -9.54 1.08
C ASN A 229 -18.96 -9.28 2.07
N PRO A 230 -20.18 -8.90 1.63
CA PRO A 230 -21.33 -8.62 2.51
C PRO A 230 -21.77 -9.81 3.37
N SER A 231 -21.33 -11.02 3.00
CA SER A 231 -21.63 -12.25 3.73
C SER A 231 -20.58 -12.64 4.77
N ALA A 232 -19.42 -11.97 4.78
CA ALA A 232 -18.33 -12.27 5.70
C ALA A 232 -18.59 -11.71 7.11
N PHE A 233 -17.93 -12.31 8.09
CA PHE A 233 -17.90 -11.87 9.50
C PHE A 233 -19.28 -11.59 10.13
N ARG A 234 -20.29 -12.36 9.76
CA ARG A 234 -21.64 -12.22 10.35
C ARG A 234 -21.61 -12.54 11.83
N LEU A 235 -22.12 -11.63 12.66
CA LEU A 235 -22.24 -11.82 14.11
C LEU A 235 -23.15 -13.00 14.48
N THR A 236 -24.10 -13.34 13.61
CA THR A 236 -25.00 -14.49 13.79
C THR A 236 -24.32 -15.84 13.56
N SER A 237 -23.13 -15.87 12.97
CA SER A 237 -22.41 -17.08 12.60
C SER A 237 -20.90 -16.95 12.86
N PRO A 238 -20.45 -16.70 14.09
CA PRO A 238 -19.04 -16.43 14.37
C PRO A 238 -18.12 -17.62 14.06
N TRP A 239 -18.64 -18.84 13.98
CA TRP A 239 -17.88 -20.04 13.59
C TRP A 239 -17.46 -20.06 12.12
N THR A 240 -18.06 -19.20 11.25
CA THR A 240 -17.63 -19.06 9.84
C THR A 240 -16.49 -18.09 9.66
N TRP A 241 -16.16 -17.24 10.63
CA TRP A 241 -15.12 -16.22 10.53
C TRP A 241 -13.74 -16.73 10.07
N PRO A 242 -13.26 -17.93 10.51
CA PRO A 242 -12.02 -18.48 9.97
C PRO A 242 -12.05 -18.74 8.46
N MET A 243 -13.24 -18.95 7.85
CA MET A 243 -13.40 -19.13 6.42
C MET A 243 -13.37 -17.82 5.65
N ASP A 244 -13.65 -16.71 6.33
CA ASP A 244 -13.58 -15.35 5.78
C ASP A 244 -12.14 -14.81 5.77
N ILE A 245 -11.20 -15.53 6.35
CA ILE A 245 -9.76 -15.21 6.28
C ILE A 245 -9.20 -15.80 5.00
N ARG A 246 -8.54 -14.95 4.21
CA ARG A 246 -7.86 -15.34 2.97
C ARG A 246 -6.48 -15.91 3.27
N TRP A 247 -6.43 -17.11 3.85
CA TRP A 247 -5.19 -17.78 4.30
C TRP A 247 -4.09 -17.84 3.24
N GLY A 248 -4.46 -18.06 1.98
CA GLY A 248 -3.50 -18.13 0.86
C GLY A 248 -2.82 -16.80 0.51
N ARG A 249 -3.24 -15.69 1.14
CA ARG A 249 -2.61 -14.37 0.96
C ARG A 249 -1.62 -14.03 2.05
N ILE A 250 -1.71 -14.70 3.20
CA ILE A 250 -0.84 -14.44 4.34
C ILE A 250 0.59 -14.82 3.98
N PHE A 251 1.54 -13.93 4.30
CA PHE A 251 2.96 -13.99 3.96
C PHE A 251 3.30 -13.84 2.47
N ASN A 252 2.34 -13.46 1.63
CA ASN A 252 2.65 -13.12 0.25
C ASN A 252 3.43 -11.79 0.18
N LEU A 253 4.49 -11.80 -0.62
CA LEU A 253 5.26 -10.58 -0.91
C LEU A 253 4.45 -9.69 -1.85
N VAL A 254 4.50 -8.39 -1.61
CA VAL A 254 3.89 -7.39 -2.48
C VAL A 254 4.87 -7.08 -3.63
N ARG A 255 4.46 -7.43 -4.85
CA ARG A 255 5.28 -7.27 -6.06
C ARG A 255 4.50 -6.62 -7.20
#